data_e25f3838a3314de92ce67ad3232f0485
#
_entry.id   e25f3838a3314de92ce67ad3232f0485
#
_cell.length_a   1.000
_cell.length_b   1.000
_cell.length_c   1.000
_cell.angle_alpha   90.00
_cell.angle_beta   90.00
_cell.angle_gamma   90.00
#
_symmetry.space_group_name_H-M   'P 1'
#
loop_
_entity.id
_entity.type
_entity.pdbx_description
1 polymer ?
#
loop_
_entity_poly.entity_id
_entity_poly.type
_entity_poly.pdbx_seq_one_letter_code
_entity_poly.pdbx_strand_id
1 'polypeptide(L)'
;MNELNNNILSDITVHMKYAKYIPELQRRETWEELVDRNKAMHIRKYPSLENDINTYYKYVYEKKVLPSMRSLQFGGKPIEISPNRLYNCAYLPIDHIDGFSEVMFLLLSGCGVGYSVQLHSIKKLPEIIKPHDIRTRRFVIGDSIEGWSDAIKVLIKSYL
;
A
#
# COMPACT_ATOMS: atom_id res chain seq x y z
N MET A 1 -1.93 -34.12 -16.96
CA MET A 1 -1.24 -33.95 -15.65
C MET A 1 -0.82 -32.52 -15.35
N ASN A 2 -0.30 -31.75 -16.30
CA ASN A 2 0.14 -30.38 -16.06
C ASN A 2 -1.00 -29.39 -15.72
N GLU A 3 -2.18 -29.51 -16.34
CA GLU A 3 -3.30 -28.59 -16.13
C GLU A 3 -3.90 -28.72 -14.73
N LEU A 4 -4.09 -29.94 -14.23
CA LEU A 4 -4.56 -30.21 -12.87
C LEU A 4 -3.59 -29.64 -11.83
N ASN A 5 -2.29 -29.83 -12.03
CA ASN A 5 -1.27 -29.31 -11.11
C ASN A 5 -1.25 -27.79 -11.10
N ASN A 6 -1.43 -27.14 -12.25
CA ASN A 6 -1.50 -25.68 -12.36
C ASN A 6 -2.75 -25.11 -11.64
N ASN A 7 -3.89 -25.78 -11.77
CA ASN A 7 -5.11 -25.36 -11.08
C ASN A 7 -4.97 -25.47 -9.57
N ILE A 8 -4.44 -26.60 -9.06
CA ILE A 8 -4.17 -26.77 -7.62
C ILE A 8 -3.20 -25.70 -7.10
N LEU A 9 -2.10 -25.44 -7.82
CA LEU A 9 -1.14 -24.40 -7.44
C LEU A 9 -1.76 -23.00 -7.45
N SER A 10 -2.61 -22.71 -8.44
CA SER A 10 -3.37 -21.47 -8.53
C SER A 10 -4.27 -21.28 -7.30
N ASP A 11 -5.03 -22.30 -6.94
CA ASP A 11 -5.96 -22.23 -5.82
C ASP A 11 -5.25 -22.11 -4.48
N ILE A 12 -4.15 -22.84 -4.28
CA ILE A 12 -3.29 -22.68 -3.09
C ILE A 12 -2.77 -21.23 -3.02
N THR A 13 -2.29 -20.69 -4.15
CA THR A 13 -1.74 -19.33 -4.21
C THR A 13 -2.80 -18.27 -3.87
N VAL A 14 -3.99 -18.39 -4.46
CA VAL A 14 -5.13 -17.52 -4.17
C VAL A 14 -5.48 -17.56 -2.68
N HIS A 15 -5.64 -18.76 -2.13
CA HIS A 15 -6.01 -18.96 -0.73
C HIS A 15 -4.97 -18.38 0.25
N MET A 16 -3.68 -18.61 -0.02
CA MET A 16 -2.60 -18.18 0.89
C MET A 16 -2.28 -16.68 0.80
N LYS A 17 -2.38 -16.09 -0.40
CA LYS A 17 -1.83 -14.74 -0.65
C LYS A 17 -2.87 -13.64 -0.81
N TYR A 18 -4.07 -13.97 -1.31
CA TYR A 18 -5.04 -12.96 -1.75
C TYR A 18 -6.39 -13.03 -1.05
N ALA A 19 -6.86 -14.24 -0.73
CA ALA A 19 -8.15 -14.45 -0.12
C ALA A 19 -8.20 -13.89 1.31
N LYS A 20 -9.19 -13.03 1.59
CA LYS A 20 -9.46 -12.52 2.94
C LYS A 20 -10.20 -13.58 3.77
N TYR A 21 -9.99 -13.54 5.08
CA TYR A 21 -10.76 -14.36 6.00
C TYR A 21 -12.13 -13.73 6.24
N ILE A 22 -13.17 -14.54 6.15
CA ILE A 22 -14.56 -14.17 6.41
C ILE A 22 -14.96 -14.78 7.75
N PRO A 23 -15.03 -13.97 8.83
CA PRO A 23 -15.29 -14.49 10.18
C PRO A 23 -16.62 -15.23 10.29
N GLU A 24 -17.67 -14.74 9.63
CA GLU A 24 -19.04 -15.29 9.68
C GLU A 24 -19.11 -16.69 9.08
N LEU A 25 -18.25 -16.99 8.09
CA LEU A 25 -18.18 -18.27 7.42
C LEU A 25 -17.03 -19.15 7.92
N GLN A 26 -16.20 -18.65 8.83
CA GLN A 26 -15.00 -19.30 9.37
C GLN A 26 -14.07 -19.88 8.29
N ARG A 27 -14.00 -19.20 7.13
CA ARG A 27 -13.14 -19.57 6.00
C ARG A 27 -12.61 -18.35 5.27
N ARG A 28 -11.68 -18.57 4.36
CA ARG A 28 -11.22 -17.54 3.43
C ARG A 28 -12.17 -17.45 2.23
N GLU A 29 -12.09 -16.30 1.53
CA GLU A 29 -12.77 -16.06 0.26
C GLU A 29 -12.43 -17.14 -0.77
N THR A 30 -13.40 -17.49 -1.61
CA THR A 30 -13.16 -18.20 -2.87
C THR A 30 -12.58 -17.25 -3.91
N TRP A 31 -12.19 -17.79 -5.08
CA TRP A 31 -11.75 -16.94 -6.19
C TRP A 31 -12.83 -15.97 -6.64
N GLU A 32 -14.05 -16.46 -6.78
CA GLU A 32 -15.21 -15.66 -7.20
C GLU A 32 -15.50 -14.53 -6.20
N GLU A 33 -15.54 -14.81 -4.93
CA GLU A 33 -15.77 -13.81 -3.86
C GLU A 33 -14.68 -12.75 -3.84
N LEU A 34 -13.41 -13.14 -4.05
CA LEU A 34 -12.28 -12.23 -4.15
C LEU A 34 -12.42 -11.31 -5.37
N VAL A 35 -12.79 -11.87 -6.53
CA VAL A 35 -13.02 -11.11 -7.76
C VAL A 35 -14.22 -10.18 -7.60
N ASP A 36 -15.31 -10.63 -6.99
CA ASP A 36 -16.48 -9.80 -6.69
C ASP A 36 -16.15 -8.61 -5.81
N ARG A 37 -15.35 -8.82 -4.75
CA ARG A 37 -14.89 -7.75 -3.88
C ARG A 37 -14.07 -6.70 -4.65
N ASN A 38 -13.20 -7.14 -5.54
CA ASN A 38 -12.37 -6.26 -6.36
C ASN A 38 -13.23 -5.50 -7.38
N LYS A 39 -14.12 -6.20 -8.09
CA LYS A 39 -15.08 -5.62 -9.05
C LYS A 39 -15.97 -4.57 -8.40
N ALA A 40 -16.57 -4.90 -7.26
CA ALA A 40 -17.46 -3.99 -6.54
C ALA A 40 -16.76 -2.69 -6.11
N MET A 41 -15.48 -2.74 -5.75
CA MET A 41 -14.69 -1.55 -5.46
C MET A 41 -14.59 -0.64 -6.68
N HIS A 42 -14.32 -1.20 -7.86
CA HIS A 42 -14.22 -0.42 -9.10
C HIS A 42 -15.56 0.18 -9.51
N ILE A 43 -16.68 -0.58 -9.40
CA ILE A 43 -18.03 -0.08 -9.70
C ILE A 43 -18.39 1.07 -8.76
N ARG A 44 -18.11 0.97 -7.45
CA ARG A 44 -18.37 2.06 -6.50
C ARG A 44 -17.60 3.33 -6.85
N LYS A 45 -16.36 3.18 -7.32
CA LYS A 45 -15.52 4.33 -7.69
C LYS A 45 -15.91 4.93 -9.03
N TYR A 46 -16.35 4.11 -9.97
CA TYR A 46 -16.66 4.50 -11.35
C TYR A 46 -18.02 3.94 -11.80
N PRO A 47 -19.15 4.44 -11.23
CA PRO A 47 -20.48 3.91 -11.54
C PRO A 47 -20.86 4.03 -13.02
N SER A 48 -20.37 5.07 -13.69
CA SER A 48 -20.62 5.28 -15.14
C SER A 48 -20.02 4.21 -16.05
N LEU A 49 -19.05 3.43 -15.54
CA LEU A 49 -18.36 2.35 -16.26
C LEU A 49 -18.84 0.95 -15.84
N GLU A 50 -19.94 0.85 -15.11
CA GLU A 50 -20.42 -0.42 -14.57
C GLU A 50 -20.58 -1.50 -15.65
N ASN A 51 -21.15 -1.18 -16.78
CA ASN A 51 -21.37 -2.13 -17.87
C ASN A 51 -20.05 -2.66 -18.45
N ASP A 52 -19.07 -1.78 -18.62
CA ASP A 52 -17.74 -2.15 -19.11
C ASP A 52 -17.01 -3.00 -18.08
N ILE A 53 -17.04 -2.59 -16.81
CA ILE A 53 -16.46 -3.35 -15.70
C ILE A 53 -17.05 -4.76 -15.66
N ASN A 54 -18.37 -4.89 -15.69
CA ASN A 54 -19.04 -6.21 -15.68
C ASN A 54 -18.65 -7.05 -16.90
N THR A 55 -18.46 -6.45 -18.06
CA THR A 55 -18.05 -7.15 -19.27
C THR A 55 -16.61 -7.66 -19.17
N TYR A 56 -15.67 -6.82 -18.75
CA TYR A 56 -14.26 -7.19 -18.68
C TYR A 56 -13.94 -8.11 -17.49
N TYR A 57 -14.68 -8.02 -16.39
CA TYR A 57 -14.48 -8.92 -15.25
C TYR A 57 -14.83 -10.37 -15.54
N LYS A 58 -15.58 -10.68 -16.61
CA LYS A 58 -15.77 -12.07 -17.07
C LYS A 58 -14.43 -12.74 -17.36
N TYR A 59 -13.50 -12.01 -17.98
CA TYR A 59 -12.14 -12.51 -18.24
C TYR A 59 -11.30 -12.67 -16.97
N VAL A 60 -11.59 -11.89 -15.93
CA VAL A 60 -10.95 -12.03 -14.62
C VAL A 60 -11.42 -13.29 -13.92
N TYR A 61 -12.73 -13.56 -13.90
CA TYR A 61 -13.26 -14.81 -13.34
C TYR A 61 -12.66 -16.06 -14.00
N GLU A 62 -12.48 -15.99 -15.31
CA GLU A 62 -11.87 -17.07 -16.11
C GLU A 62 -10.34 -17.12 -15.99
N LYS A 63 -9.72 -16.26 -15.18
CA LYS A 63 -8.26 -16.14 -15.00
C LYS A 63 -7.50 -15.85 -16.31
N LYS A 64 -8.18 -15.34 -17.36
CA LYS A 64 -7.57 -14.93 -18.63
C LYS A 64 -6.82 -13.60 -18.53
N VAL A 65 -7.30 -12.71 -17.66
CA VAL A 65 -6.68 -11.42 -17.32
C VAL A 65 -6.70 -11.29 -15.81
N LEU A 66 -5.61 -10.83 -15.22
CA LEU A 66 -5.51 -10.65 -13.78
C LEU A 66 -5.30 -9.17 -13.45
N PRO A 67 -6.07 -8.61 -12.49
CA PRO A 67 -5.73 -7.34 -11.86
C PRO A 67 -4.36 -7.41 -11.19
N SER A 68 -3.79 -6.25 -10.82
CA SER A 68 -2.54 -6.27 -10.07
C SER A 68 -2.69 -7.06 -8.77
N MET A 69 -1.61 -7.71 -8.33
CA MET A 69 -1.60 -8.49 -7.09
C MET A 69 -2.07 -7.69 -5.88
N ARG A 70 -1.65 -6.44 -5.79
CA ARG A 70 -2.06 -5.52 -4.71
C ARG A 70 -3.54 -5.17 -4.77
N SER A 71 -4.10 -5.01 -5.98
CA SER A 71 -5.53 -4.78 -6.17
C SER A 71 -6.36 -5.98 -5.70
N LEU A 72 -5.93 -7.21 -5.99
CA LEU A 72 -6.57 -8.42 -5.51
C LEU A 72 -6.44 -8.57 -3.98
N GLN A 73 -5.25 -8.34 -3.44
CA GLN A 73 -4.96 -8.52 -2.02
C GLN A 73 -5.72 -7.50 -1.14
N PHE A 74 -5.68 -6.21 -1.51
CA PHE A 74 -6.21 -5.12 -0.69
C PHE A 74 -7.52 -4.54 -1.21
N GLY A 75 -8.09 -5.04 -2.32
CA GLY A 75 -9.34 -4.55 -2.90
C GLY A 75 -10.44 -4.32 -1.87
N GLY A 76 -11.28 -3.31 -2.10
CA GLY A 76 -12.31 -2.84 -1.19
C GLY A 76 -11.79 -1.79 -0.20
N LYS A 77 -12.34 -1.79 1.01
CA LYS A 77 -12.12 -0.76 2.03
C LYS A 77 -10.64 -0.37 2.27
N PRO A 78 -9.66 -1.28 2.31
CA PRO A 78 -8.25 -0.88 2.50
C PRO A 78 -7.71 0.05 1.41
N ILE A 79 -8.06 -0.19 0.14
CA ILE A 79 -7.66 0.68 -0.99
C ILE A 79 -8.50 1.96 -1.02
N GLU A 80 -9.80 1.87 -0.67
CA GLU A 80 -10.68 3.05 -0.63
C GLU A 80 -10.22 4.07 0.41
N ILE A 81 -9.70 3.62 1.55
CA ILE A 81 -9.14 4.47 2.60
C ILE A 81 -7.73 4.96 2.24
N SER A 82 -6.89 4.07 1.71
CA SER A 82 -5.45 4.34 1.49
C SER A 82 -5.03 3.79 0.11
N PRO A 83 -5.26 4.55 -0.99
CA PRO A 83 -4.98 4.12 -2.36
C PRO A 83 -3.50 3.81 -2.63
N ASN A 84 -2.59 4.37 -1.83
CA ASN A 84 -1.15 4.09 -1.90
C ASN A 84 -0.81 2.61 -1.68
N ARG A 85 -1.70 1.81 -1.07
CA ARG A 85 -1.56 0.35 -0.94
C ARG A 85 -1.54 -0.40 -2.28
N LEU A 86 -1.92 0.27 -3.38
CA LEU A 86 -1.81 -0.29 -4.73
C LEU A 86 -0.38 -0.35 -5.24
N TYR A 87 0.52 0.47 -4.71
CA TYR A 87 1.89 0.54 -5.17
C TYR A 87 2.77 -0.48 -4.46
N ASN A 88 3.63 -1.17 -5.23
CA ASN A 88 4.64 -2.07 -4.70
C ASN A 88 5.93 -1.36 -4.36
N CYS A 89 6.33 -0.39 -5.20
CA CYS A 89 7.60 0.31 -5.10
C CYS A 89 7.40 1.80 -5.35
N ALA A 90 8.21 2.60 -4.66
CA ALA A 90 8.30 4.04 -4.87
C ALA A 90 9.77 4.47 -4.82
N TYR A 91 10.07 5.61 -5.39
CA TYR A 91 11.39 6.23 -5.33
C TYR A 91 11.24 7.72 -5.06
N LEU A 92 12.09 8.26 -4.19
CA LEU A 92 12.21 9.70 -3.98
C LEU A 92 13.65 10.11 -3.64
N PRO A 93 14.11 11.29 -4.05
CA PRO A 93 15.35 11.87 -3.55
C PRO A 93 15.13 12.48 -2.16
N ILE A 94 16.16 12.41 -1.30
CA ILE A 94 16.15 13.14 -0.02
C ILE A 94 16.75 14.53 -0.29
N ASP A 95 15.90 15.46 -0.70
CA ASP A 95 16.28 16.83 -1.05
C ASP A 95 15.45 17.90 -0.30
N HIS A 96 14.56 17.46 0.57
CA HIS A 96 13.79 18.31 1.48
C HIS A 96 13.47 17.53 2.77
N ILE A 97 13.12 18.28 3.83
CA ILE A 97 12.94 17.69 5.18
C ILE A 97 11.81 16.69 5.22
N ASP A 98 10.71 16.94 4.51
CA ASP A 98 9.55 16.07 4.51
C ASP A 98 9.82 14.72 3.82
N GLY A 99 10.88 14.63 2.99
CA GLY A 99 11.27 13.36 2.35
C GLY A 99 11.52 12.23 3.34
N PHE A 100 12.01 12.50 4.54
CA PHE A 100 12.22 11.48 5.57
C PHE A 100 10.88 10.91 6.07
N SER A 101 9.89 11.77 6.31
CA SER A 101 8.55 11.34 6.74
C SER A 101 7.78 10.66 5.61
N GLU A 102 7.96 11.08 4.36
CA GLU A 102 7.38 10.45 3.18
C GLU A 102 7.90 9.03 2.97
N VAL A 103 9.22 8.80 3.13
CA VAL A 103 9.79 7.45 3.12
C VAL A 103 9.14 6.58 4.19
N MET A 104 9.04 7.09 5.43
CA MET A 104 8.43 6.34 6.54
C MET A 104 6.97 6.00 6.25
N PHE A 105 6.19 6.96 5.78
CA PHE A 105 4.79 6.76 5.41
C PHE A 105 4.61 5.68 4.33
N LEU A 106 5.42 5.73 3.28
CA LEU A 106 5.36 4.76 2.19
C LEU A 106 5.78 3.36 2.65
N LEU A 107 6.83 3.24 3.46
CA LEU A 107 7.27 1.96 4.03
C LEU A 107 6.19 1.35 4.93
N LEU A 108 5.59 2.13 5.83
CA LEU A 108 4.51 1.67 6.71
C LEU A 108 3.23 1.31 5.92
N SER A 109 3.03 1.92 4.76
CA SER A 109 1.94 1.55 3.84
C SER A 109 2.19 0.24 3.07
N GLY A 110 3.36 -0.38 3.25
CA GLY A 110 3.74 -1.64 2.60
C GLY A 110 4.41 -1.48 1.24
N CYS A 111 4.89 -0.28 0.92
CA CYS A 111 5.64 0.01 -0.30
C CYS A 111 7.14 -0.24 -0.06
N GLY A 112 7.85 -0.84 -1.01
CA GLY A 112 9.31 -0.85 -1.02
C GLY A 112 9.81 0.51 -1.50
N VAL A 113 10.61 1.20 -0.70
CA VAL A 113 11.05 2.57 -1.05
C VAL A 113 12.54 2.61 -1.33
N GLY A 114 12.90 2.96 -2.57
CA GLY A 114 14.23 3.40 -2.94
C GLY A 114 14.37 4.90 -2.70
N TYR A 115 15.43 5.33 -2.05
CA TYR A 115 15.70 6.75 -1.85
C TYR A 115 17.13 7.10 -2.26
N SER A 116 17.32 8.34 -2.69
CA SER A 116 18.64 8.85 -3.08
C SER A 116 19.15 9.84 -2.05
N VAL A 117 20.39 9.61 -1.63
CA VAL A 117 21.18 10.52 -0.79
C VAL A 117 22.39 11.08 -1.57
N GLN A 118 22.25 11.24 -2.88
CA GLN A 118 23.28 11.81 -3.72
C GLN A 118 23.58 13.26 -3.30
N LEU A 119 24.83 13.68 -3.45
CA LEU A 119 25.33 14.96 -2.98
C LEU A 119 24.50 16.17 -3.46
N HIS A 120 24.03 16.12 -4.71
CA HIS A 120 23.21 17.21 -5.27
C HIS A 120 21.82 17.32 -4.63
N SER A 121 21.27 16.22 -4.10
CA SER A 121 20.01 16.20 -3.35
C SER A 121 20.25 16.67 -1.91
N ILE A 122 21.22 16.08 -1.24
CA ILE A 122 21.53 16.41 0.16
C ILE A 122 21.94 17.88 0.34
N LYS A 123 22.64 18.47 -0.63
CA LYS A 123 23.01 19.91 -0.59
C LYS A 123 21.81 20.87 -0.56
N LYS A 124 20.61 20.41 -0.88
CA LYS A 124 19.39 21.22 -0.77
C LYS A 124 18.78 21.21 0.63
N LEU A 125 19.19 20.27 1.47
CA LEU A 125 18.76 20.21 2.86
C LEU A 125 19.39 21.36 3.66
N PRO A 126 18.68 21.91 4.67
CA PRO A 126 19.28 22.86 5.61
C PRO A 126 20.38 22.18 6.42
N GLU A 127 21.28 23.00 6.98
CA GLU A 127 22.35 22.51 7.83
C GLU A 127 21.79 21.90 9.12
N ILE A 128 22.38 20.79 9.55
CA ILE A 128 22.03 20.15 10.81
C ILE A 128 22.72 20.89 11.95
N ILE A 129 21.93 21.32 12.91
CA ILE A 129 22.39 22.06 14.09
C ILE A 129 22.36 21.12 15.30
N LYS A 130 23.40 21.22 16.16
CA LYS A 130 23.39 20.50 17.43
C LYS A 130 22.23 21.01 18.29
N PRO A 131 21.36 20.13 18.85
CA PRO A 131 20.28 20.55 19.72
C PRO A 131 20.80 21.35 20.91
N HIS A 132 20.13 22.44 21.24
CA HIS A 132 20.43 23.21 22.43
C HIS A 132 19.91 22.48 23.68
N ASP A 133 20.72 22.39 24.72
CA ASP A 133 20.45 21.66 25.96
C ASP A 133 19.30 22.22 26.82
N ILE A 134 18.53 23.21 26.32
CA ILE A 134 17.69 24.07 27.15
C ILE A 134 16.27 23.54 27.37
N ARG A 135 15.70 22.71 26.50
CA ARG A 135 14.32 22.16 26.68
C ARG A 135 14.11 20.83 25.99
N THR A 136 13.84 19.80 26.75
CA THR A 136 13.30 18.55 26.24
C THR A 136 11.81 18.73 25.91
N ARG A 137 11.42 18.52 24.67
CA ARG A 137 10.01 18.47 24.25
C ARG A 137 9.59 17.01 24.16
N ARG A 138 8.46 16.68 24.73
CA ARG A 138 7.85 15.37 24.60
C ARG A 138 6.85 15.41 23.45
N PHE A 139 7.03 14.53 22.47
CA PHE A 139 6.08 14.30 21.40
C PHE A 139 5.38 12.96 21.63
N VAL A 140 4.04 12.97 21.68
CA VAL A 140 3.24 11.74 21.83
C VAL A 140 2.86 11.28 20.43
N ILE A 141 3.31 10.08 20.09
CA ILE A 141 3.07 9.48 18.77
C ILE A 141 1.66 8.91 18.74
N GLY A 142 0.85 9.31 17.73
CA GLY A 142 -0.43 8.66 17.45
C GLY A 142 -0.20 7.25 16.89
N ASP A 143 -1.05 6.30 17.28
CA ASP A 143 -0.97 4.91 16.79
C ASP A 143 -1.60 4.78 15.40
N SER A 144 -0.94 5.39 14.42
CA SER A 144 -1.31 5.38 13.00
C SER A 144 -0.07 5.53 12.12
N ILE A 145 -0.20 5.21 10.84
CA ILE A 145 0.88 5.39 9.85
C ILE A 145 1.30 6.87 9.80
N GLU A 146 0.33 7.76 9.81
CA GLU A 146 0.53 9.21 9.83
C GLU A 146 1.26 9.65 11.10
N GLY A 147 0.82 9.17 12.26
CA GLY A 147 1.43 9.51 13.55
C GLY A 147 2.91 9.12 13.64
N TRP A 148 3.27 7.96 13.16
CA TRP A 148 4.67 7.52 13.08
C TRP A 148 5.49 8.32 12.06
N SER A 149 4.89 8.66 10.91
CA SER A 149 5.50 9.49 9.89
C SER A 149 5.77 10.92 10.44
N ASP A 150 4.80 11.50 11.14
CA ASP A 150 4.93 12.80 11.79
C ASP A 150 5.99 12.78 12.91
N ALA A 151 6.15 11.68 13.63
CA ALA A 151 7.19 11.54 14.64
C ALA A 151 8.59 11.69 14.03
N ILE A 152 8.84 11.08 12.87
CA ILE A 152 10.10 11.25 12.12
C ILE A 152 10.28 12.70 11.70
N LYS A 153 9.23 13.34 11.18
CA LYS A 153 9.28 14.76 10.80
C LYS A 153 9.64 15.66 11.98
N VAL A 154 9.02 15.45 13.14
CA VAL A 154 9.28 16.21 14.36
C VAL A 154 10.72 15.98 14.84
N LEU A 155 11.19 14.72 14.81
CA LEU A 155 12.57 14.39 15.17
C LEU A 155 13.57 15.12 14.27
N ILE A 156 13.44 15.02 12.96
CA ILE A 156 14.34 15.68 12.02
C ILE A 156 14.34 17.20 12.21
N LYS A 157 13.15 17.80 12.33
CA LYS A 157 13.01 19.25 12.58
C LYS A 157 13.65 19.71 13.89
N SER A 158 13.86 18.83 14.86
CA SER A 158 14.53 19.20 16.11
C SER A 158 16.04 19.43 15.97
N TYR A 159 16.62 19.06 14.83
CA TYR A 159 18.03 19.25 14.48
C TYR A 159 18.25 20.36 13.44
N LEU A 160 17.22 21.09 13.10
CA LEU A 160 17.23 22.19 12.13
C LEU A 160 16.78 23.49 12.78
#